data_906e47fe865792d46d4cc465c0e7738e
#
_entry.id   906e47fe865792d46d4cc465c0e7738e
#
_cell.length_a   1.000
_cell.length_b   1.000
_cell.length_c   1.000
_cell.angle_alpha   90.00
_cell.angle_beta   90.00
_cell.angle_gamma   90.00
#
_symmetry.space_group_name_H-M   'P 1'
#
loop_
_entity.id
_entity.type
_entity.pdbx_description
1 polymer ?
#
loop_
_entity_poly.entity_id
_entity_poly.type
_entity_poly.pdbx_seq_one_letter_code
_entity_poly.pdbx_strand_id
1 'polypeptide(L)'
;DLANGDVNEAVVNRIARLFKQVGISTADRPTTIASNERKERTGAIAVAAIELHDGKIITAEASELLGSSAALLLNATKYLAGIDHNVKLIPQEMIEPIQHTKINYLRGRNPRLHTDEVLVALSVLSLHNEDCRKTLEALPQLAGCQVHSTVMLSEVDRKIFRKLGIELTCDPIRK
;
A
#
# COMPACT_ATOMS: atom_id res chain seq x y z
N ASP A 1 -10.31 -11.27 -2.92
CA ASP A 1 -10.61 -11.80 -4.26
C ASP A 1 -11.94 -12.56 -4.32
N LEU A 2 -12.25 -13.50 -3.37
CA LEU A 2 -13.55 -14.15 -3.32
C LEU A 2 -14.69 -13.12 -3.08
N ALA A 3 -14.51 -12.19 -2.15
CA ALA A 3 -15.48 -11.16 -1.82
C ALA A 3 -15.75 -10.18 -2.98
N ASN A 4 -14.84 -10.12 -3.96
CA ASN A 4 -14.93 -9.27 -5.15
C ASN A 4 -15.36 -10.04 -6.41
N GLY A 5 -15.58 -11.36 -6.32
CA GLY A 5 -15.91 -12.21 -7.46
C GLY A 5 -14.74 -12.50 -8.42
N ASP A 6 -13.51 -12.14 -8.04
CA ASP A 6 -12.32 -12.34 -8.88
C ASP A 6 -11.83 -13.78 -8.89
N VAL A 7 -12.26 -14.61 -7.93
CA VAL A 7 -11.81 -16.01 -7.76
C VAL A 7 -12.99 -16.91 -7.43
N ASN A 8 -13.04 -18.10 -8.06
CA ASN A 8 -14.06 -19.11 -7.81
C ASN A 8 -13.89 -19.72 -6.42
N GLU A 9 -15.00 -19.96 -5.71
CA GLU A 9 -15.04 -20.59 -4.39
C GLU A 9 -14.33 -21.95 -4.33
N ALA A 10 -14.40 -22.75 -5.41
CA ALA A 10 -13.69 -24.02 -5.51
C ALA A 10 -12.17 -23.86 -5.43
N VAL A 11 -11.63 -22.79 -6.04
CA VAL A 11 -10.19 -22.47 -5.99
C VAL A 11 -9.78 -22.07 -4.57
N VAL A 12 -10.58 -21.24 -3.90
CA VAL A 12 -10.33 -20.82 -2.51
C VAL A 12 -10.33 -22.02 -1.57
N ASN A 13 -11.32 -22.91 -1.70
CA ASN A 13 -11.42 -24.13 -0.91
C ASN A 13 -10.24 -25.09 -1.15
N ARG A 14 -9.75 -25.17 -2.39
CA ARG A 14 -8.55 -25.96 -2.73
C ARG A 14 -7.30 -25.39 -2.07
N ILE A 15 -7.10 -24.07 -2.14
CA ILE A 15 -5.98 -23.38 -1.50
C ILE A 15 -6.03 -23.55 0.02
N ALA A 16 -7.19 -23.39 0.64
CA ALA A 16 -7.37 -23.60 2.09
C ALA A 16 -7.01 -25.02 2.54
N ARG A 17 -7.38 -26.05 1.73
CA ARG A 17 -6.98 -27.43 2.00
C ARG A 17 -5.46 -27.63 1.92
N LEU A 18 -4.81 -27.05 0.90
CA LEU A 18 -3.36 -27.11 0.75
C LEU A 18 -2.64 -26.44 1.92
N PHE A 19 -3.07 -25.27 2.35
CA PHE A 19 -2.52 -24.59 3.52
C PHE A 19 -2.65 -25.45 4.79
N LYS A 20 -3.83 -26.08 5.00
CA LYS A 20 -4.04 -26.98 6.12
C LYS A 20 -3.14 -28.22 6.08
N GLN A 21 -2.88 -28.76 4.89
CA GLN A 21 -1.98 -29.91 4.72
C GLN A 21 -0.53 -29.58 5.03
N VAL A 22 -0.09 -28.36 4.74
CA VAL A 22 1.29 -27.89 4.98
C VAL A 22 1.46 -27.28 6.37
N GLY A 23 0.36 -27.05 7.11
CA GLY A 23 0.39 -26.46 8.44
C GLY A 23 0.73 -24.95 8.46
N ILE A 24 0.53 -24.25 7.34
CA ILE A 24 0.73 -22.81 7.23
C ILE A 24 -0.59 -22.07 7.02
N SER A 25 -0.64 -20.83 7.46
CA SER A 25 -1.79 -19.95 7.25
C SER A 25 -1.35 -18.62 6.61
N THR A 26 -2.31 -17.89 6.08
CA THR A 26 -2.04 -16.51 5.61
C THR A 26 -1.65 -15.56 6.75
N ALA A 27 -2.02 -15.91 8.00
CA ALA A 27 -1.66 -15.15 9.19
C ALA A 27 -0.16 -15.26 9.53
N ASP A 28 0.52 -16.32 9.06
CA ASP A 28 1.95 -16.56 9.32
C ASP A 28 2.88 -15.74 8.43
N ARG A 29 2.33 -14.98 7.47
CA ARG A 29 3.13 -14.12 6.59
C ARG A 29 3.75 -12.97 7.38
N PRO A 30 5.06 -12.69 7.21
CA PRO A 30 5.74 -11.60 7.92
C PRO A 30 5.04 -10.24 7.76
N THR A 31 4.50 -9.96 6.58
CA THR A 31 3.75 -8.73 6.32
C THR A 31 2.42 -8.66 7.05
N THR A 32 1.72 -9.80 7.22
CA THR A 32 0.48 -9.88 8.00
C THR A 32 0.76 -9.62 9.47
N ILE A 33 1.78 -10.27 10.02
CA ILE A 33 2.19 -10.10 11.41
C ILE A 33 2.56 -8.63 11.65
N ALA A 34 3.47 -8.08 10.87
CA ALA A 34 3.97 -6.71 11.05
C ALA A 34 2.88 -5.63 10.93
N SER A 35 1.93 -5.81 10.01
CA SER A 35 0.83 -4.85 9.86
C SER A 35 -0.16 -4.91 11.03
N ASN A 36 -0.49 -6.10 11.52
CA ASN A 36 -1.39 -6.28 12.66
C ASN A 36 -0.75 -5.79 13.97
N GLU A 37 0.49 -6.15 14.25
CA GLU A 37 1.23 -5.66 15.43
C GLU A 37 1.31 -4.12 15.45
N ARG A 38 1.58 -3.51 14.29
CA ARG A 38 1.60 -2.05 14.19
C ARG A 38 0.22 -1.45 14.45
N LYS A 39 -0.84 -2.04 13.87
CA LYS A 39 -2.21 -1.59 14.08
C LYS A 39 -2.63 -1.66 15.55
N GLU A 40 -2.31 -2.77 16.23
CA GLU A 40 -2.60 -2.96 17.66
C GLU A 40 -1.85 -1.93 18.52
N ARG A 41 -0.57 -1.71 18.23
CA ARG A 41 0.28 -0.77 18.98
C ARG A 41 -0.16 0.69 18.81
N THR A 42 -0.60 1.10 17.62
CA THR A 42 -0.87 2.51 17.32
C THR A 42 -2.35 2.86 17.32
N GLY A 43 -3.23 1.87 17.27
CA GLY A 43 -4.68 2.09 17.11
C GLY A 43 -5.08 2.65 15.74
N ALA A 44 -4.18 2.58 14.74
CA ALA A 44 -4.41 3.14 13.42
C ALA A 44 -5.62 2.47 12.73
N ILE A 45 -6.40 3.27 11.99
CA ILE A 45 -7.59 2.80 11.26
C ILE A 45 -7.20 1.75 10.21
N ALA A 46 -6.09 1.97 9.52
CA ALA A 46 -5.57 1.09 8.49
C ALA A 46 -4.04 1.12 8.50
N VAL A 47 -3.45 -0.07 8.38
CA VAL A 47 -2.01 -0.28 8.27
C VAL A 47 -1.74 -1.18 7.07
N ALA A 48 -0.64 -0.92 6.38
CA ALA A 48 -0.12 -1.82 5.37
C ALA A 48 1.36 -2.11 5.63
N ALA A 49 1.81 -3.30 5.25
CA ALA A 49 3.21 -3.74 5.37
C ALA A 49 3.68 -4.34 4.05
N ILE A 50 4.95 -4.12 3.71
CA ILE A 50 5.64 -4.72 2.56
C ILE A 50 6.90 -5.40 3.04
N GLU A 51 7.20 -6.57 2.49
CA GLU A 51 8.47 -7.26 2.60
C GLU A 51 9.25 -7.06 1.30
N LEU A 52 10.41 -6.42 1.41
CA LEU A 52 11.31 -6.17 0.29
C LEU A 52 12.22 -7.38 0.03
N HIS A 53 12.89 -7.43 -1.11
CA HIS A 53 13.75 -8.55 -1.51
C HIS A 53 14.95 -8.81 -0.59
N ASP A 54 15.38 -7.81 0.16
CA ASP A 54 16.43 -7.93 1.19
C ASP A 54 15.90 -8.42 2.55
N GLY A 55 14.60 -8.77 2.63
CA GLY A 55 13.93 -9.18 3.86
C GLY A 55 13.51 -8.03 4.78
N LYS A 56 13.75 -6.79 4.36
CA LYS A 56 13.30 -5.61 5.13
C LYS A 56 11.78 -5.50 5.08
N ILE A 57 11.17 -5.42 6.27
CA ILE A 57 9.74 -5.14 6.39
C ILE A 57 9.55 -3.65 6.68
N ILE A 58 8.74 -3.01 5.85
CA ILE A 58 8.34 -1.61 5.99
C ILE A 58 6.83 -1.57 6.23
N THR A 59 6.41 -0.75 7.17
CA THR A 59 4.99 -0.55 7.50
C THR A 59 4.60 0.90 7.32
N ALA A 60 3.33 1.15 7.00
CA ALA A 60 2.75 2.49 6.95
C ALA A 60 1.30 2.49 7.43
N GLU A 61 0.91 3.60 8.05
CA GLU A 61 -0.43 3.85 8.55
C GLU A 61 -1.15 4.84 7.62
N ALA A 62 -2.48 4.74 7.59
CA ALA A 62 -3.29 5.80 7.02
C ALA A 62 -3.21 7.05 7.91
N SER A 63 -3.03 8.20 7.30
CA SER A 63 -3.06 9.52 7.94
C SER A 63 -4.24 10.34 7.41
N GLU A 64 -4.34 11.60 7.80
CA GLU A 64 -5.30 12.52 7.21
C GLU A 64 -4.99 12.86 5.75
N LEU A 65 -3.72 12.76 5.35
CA LEU A 65 -3.25 13.10 4.01
C LEU A 65 -3.25 11.91 3.06
N LEU A 66 -2.80 10.75 3.52
CA LEU A 66 -2.51 9.58 2.67
C LEU A 66 -3.24 8.32 3.18
N GLY A 67 -3.71 7.49 2.27
CA GLY A 67 -4.08 6.12 2.57
C GLY A 67 -2.87 5.27 2.95
N SER A 68 -3.07 4.17 3.69
CA SER A 68 -1.97 3.29 4.12
C SER A 68 -1.18 2.70 2.95
N SER A 69 -1.84 2.39 1.83
CA SER A 69 -1.21 1.92 0.59
C SER A 69 -0.29 2.96 -0.04
N ALA A 70 -0.75 4.21 -0.12
CA ALA A 70 0.02 5.32 -0.67
C ALA A 70 1.24 5.65 0.21
N ALA A 71 1.03 5.71 1.52
CA ALA A 71 2.12 5.92 2.48
C ALA A 71 3.14 4.78 2.46
N LEU A 72 2.67 3.51 2.32
CA LEU A 72 3.55 2.34 2.20
C LEU A 72 4.41 2.42 0.95
N LEU A 73 3.81 2.75 -0.20
CA LEU A 73 4.51 2.88 -1.48
C LEU A 73 5.64 3.92 -1.37
N LEU A 74 5.34 5.10 -0.80
CA LEU A 74 6.35 6.15 -0.57
C LEU A 74 7.47 5.68 0.37
N ASN A 75 7.14 5.02 1.48
CA ASN A 75 8.13 4.57 2.44
C ASN A 75 9.04 3.48 1.86
N ALA A 76 8.47 2.54 1.11
CA ALA A 76 9.23 1.46 0.47
C ALA A 76 10.17 2.01 -0.61
N THR A 77 9.68 2.89 -1.47
CA THR A 77 10.50 3.46 -2.55
C THR A 77 11.55 4.44 -2.02
N LYS A 78 11.27 5.20 -0.95
CA LYS A 78 12.31 5.98 -0.25
C LYS A 78 13.45 5.10 0.26
N TYR A 79 13.12 4.00 0.94
CA TYR A 79 14.10 3.06 1.43
C TYR A 79 14.98 2.50 0.29
N LEU A 80 14.36 2.04 -0.79
CA LEU A 80 15.06 1.52 -1.96
C LEU A 80 15.92 2.57 -2.66
N ALA A 81 15.51 3.83 -2.64
CA ALA A 81 16.26 4.96 -3.19
C ALA A 81 17.36 5.50 -2.25
N GLY A 82 17.51 4.95 -1.04
CA GLY A 82 18.48 5.43 -0.05
C GLY A 82 18.14 6.80 0.53
N ILE A 83 16.87 7.19 0.52
CA ILE A 83 16.38 8.48 1.04
C ILE A 83 15.97 8.31 2.50
N ASP A 84 16.36 9.28 3.35
CA ASP A 84 16.00 9.27 4.76
C ASP A 84 14.48 9.22 4.95
N HIS A 85 14.04 8.40 5.91
CA HIS A 85 12.62 8.20 6.20
C HIS A 85 11.88 9.51 6.53
N ASN A 86 12.53 10.48 7.16
CA ASN A 86 11.93 11.75 7.57
C ASN A 86 11.74 12.73 6.42
N VAL A 87 12.36 12.50 5.26
CA VAL A 87 12.18 13.36 4.08
C VAL A 87 10.73 13.27 3.60
N LYS A 88 10.06 14.43 3.57
CA LYS A 88 8.72 14.57 3.01
C LYS A 88 8.84 14.85 1.52
N LEU A 89 8.65 13.82 0.71
CA LEU A 89 8.74 13.92 -0.76
C LEU A 89 7.66 14.82 -1.36
N ILE A 90 6.44 14.72 -0.82
CA ILE A 90 5.30 15.53 -1.26
C ILE A 90 4.94 16.45 -0.10
N PRO A 91 5.18 17.75 -0.22
CA PRO A 91 4.78 18.73 0.79
C PRO A 91 3.26 18.76 0.98
N GLN A 92 2.81 19.07 2.19
CA GLN A 92 1.38 19.11 2.53
C GLN A 92 0.62 20.12 1.66
N GLU A 93 1.22 21.26 1.37
CA GLU A 93 0.67 22.31 0.49
C GLU A 93 0.43 21.84 -0.96
N MET A 94 1.03 20.72 -1.37
CA MET A 94 0.76 20.07 -2.65
C MET A 94 -0.37 19.04 -2.55
N ILE A 95 -0.57 18.45 -1.38
CA ILE A 95 -1.61 17.43 -1.13
C ILE A 95 -2.98 18.09 -0.94
N GLU A 96 -3.06 19.17 -0.17
CA GLU A 96 -4.31 19.84 0.17
C GLU A 96 -5.14 20.29 -1.05
N PRO A 97 -4.57 20.88 -2.12
CA PRO A 97 -5.34 21.20 -3.32
C PRO A 97 -5.91 19.96 -4.02
N ILE A 98 -5.19 18.84 -3.99
CA ILE A 98 -5.68 17.58 -4.57
C ILE A 98 -6.87 17.07 -3.75
N GLN A 99 -6.77 17.08 -2.42
CA GLN A 99 -7.86 16.74 -1.51
C GLN A 99 -9.07 17.65 -1.73
N HIS A 100 -8.86 18.96 -1.85
CA HIS A 100 -9.92 19.92 -2.11
C HIS A 100 -10.65 19.60 -3.43
N THR A 101 -9.92 19.36 -4.50
CA THR A 101 -10.48 18.98 -5.81
C THR A 101 -11.31 17.70 -5.69
N LYS A 102 -10.74 16.69 -5.02
CA LYS A 102 -11.34 15.38 -4.84
C LYS A 102 -12.68 15.45 -4.09
N ILE A 103 -12.75 16.25 -3.03
CA ILE A 103 -13.95 16.36 -2.18
C ILE A 103 -14.97 17.33 -2.79
N ASN A 104 -14.53 18.53 -3.16
CA ASN A 104 -15.45 19.63 -3.48
C ASN A 104 -15.93 19.59 -4.94
N TYR A 105 -15.08 19.16 -5.87
CA TYR A 105 -15.43 19.13 -7.31
C TYR A 105 -15.84 17.74 -7.78
N LEU A 106 -15.12 16.68 -7.32
CA LEU A 106 -15.40 15.31 -7.74
C LEU A 106 -16.37 14.58 -6.78
N ARG A 107 -16.78 15.24 -5.68
CA ARG A 107 -17.71 14.69 -4.68
C ARG A 107 -17.25 13.36 -4.09
N GLY A 108 -15.93 13.18 -3.97
CA GLY A 108 -15.32 12.03 -3.30
C GLY A 108 -15.66 12.00 -1.81
N ARG A 109 -15.72 10.82 -1.22
CA ARG A 109 -15.97 10.66 0.22
C ARG A 109 -14.70 10.55 1.05
N ASN A 110 -13.59 10.17 0.43
CA ASN A 110 -12.31 9.95 1.09
C ASN A 110 -11.31 11.03 0.63
N PRO A 111 -10.88 11.93 1.52
CA PRO A 111 -9.90 12.97 1.17
C PRO A 111 -8.49 12.42 0.97
N ARG A 112 -8.13 11.29 1.61
CA ARG A 112 -6.79 10.73 1.55
C ARG A 112 -6.38 10.43 0.12
N LEU A 113 -5.13 10.74 -0.23
CA LEU A 113 -4.60 10.39 -1.54
C LEU A 113 -4.41 8.88 -1.65
N HIS A 114 -4.79 8.36 -2.80
CA HIS A 114 -4.53 7.00 -3.26
C HIS A 114 -3.16 6.89 -3.93
N THR A 115 -2.75 5.67 -4.26
CA THR A 115 -1.43 5.38 -4.86
C THR A 115 -1.22 6.08 -6.20
N ASP A 116 -2.23 6.15 -7.06
CA ASP A 116 -2.17 6.83 -8.36
C ASP A 116 -1.99 8.35 -8.23
N GLU A 117 -2.73 8.98 -7.30
CA GLU A 117 -2.63 10.41 -7.02
C GLU A 117 -1.24 10.77 -6.50
N VAL A 118 -0.68 9.94 -5.63
CA VAL A 118 0.69 10.09 -5.11
C VAL A 118 1.74 9.94 -6.22
N LEU A 119 1.59 8.95 -7.11
CA LEU A 119 2.52 8.76 -8.22
C LEU A 119 2.49 9.93 -9.20
N VAL A 120 1.30 10.49 -9.48
CA VAL A 120 1.17 11.70 -10.33
C VAL A 120 1.84 12.89 -9.65
N ALA A 121 1.60 13.13 -8.36
CA ALA A 121 2.24 14.21 -7.62
C ALA A 121 3.77 14.08 -7.61
N LEU A 122 4.30 12.88 -7.35
CA LEU A 122 5.74 12.60 -7.43
C LEU A 122 6.30 12.86 -8.84
N SER A 123 5.57 12.47 -9.88
CA SER A 123 6.00 12.68 -11.26
C SER A 123 6.17 14.14 -11.60
N VAL A 124 5.25 15.01 -11.13
CA VAL A 124 5.36 16.46 -11.31
C VAL A 124 6.54 17.01 -10.52
N LEU A 125 6.68 16.61 -9.25
CA LEU A 125 7.76 17.07 -8.38
C LEU A 125 9.14 16.61 -8.84
N SER A 126 9.24 15.46 -9.51
CA SER A 126 10.51 14.90 -10.01
C SER A 126 11.21 15.79 -11.04
N LEU A 127 10.48 16.73 -11.65
CA LEU A 127 11.05 17.72 -12.56
C LEU A 127 12.06 18.65 -11.88
N HIS A 128 11.89 18.90 -10.58
CA HIS A 128 12.69 19.85 -9.81
C HIS A 128 13.23 19.29 -8.49
N ASN A 129 12.93 18.03 -8.18
CA ASN A 129 13.33 17.37 -6.94
C ASN A 129 13.97 16.00 -7.24
N GLU A 130 15.27 15.91 -6.98
CA GLU A 130 16.09 14.72 -7.23
C GLU A 130 15.61 13.50 -6.41
N ASP A 131 15.18 13.71 -5.15
CA ASP A 131 14.70 12.61 -4.30
C ASP A 131 13.37 12.05 -4.84
N CYS A 132 12.49 12.91 -5.35
CA CYS A 132 11.27 12.44 -6.03
C CYS A 132 11.60 11.62 -7.28
N ARG A 133 12.60 12.03 -8.06
CA ARG A 133 13.06 11.30 -9.25
C ARG A 133 13.61 9.92 -8.89
N LYS A 134 14.53 9.85 -7.91
CA LYS A 134 15.09 8.59 -7.41
C LYS A 134 14.01 7.65 -6.87
N THR A 135 13.00 8.20 -6.17
CA THR A 135 11.87 7.45 -5.65
C THR A 135 11.06 6.80 -6.77
N LEU A 136 10.79 7.52 -7.86
CA LEU A 136 10.11 6.96 -9.05
C LEU A 136 10.95 5.88 -9.74
N GLU A 137 12.25 6.11 -9.88
CA GLU A 137 13.19 5.14 -10.47
C GLU A 137 13.31 3.85 -9.66
N ALA A 138 12.99 3.88 -8.36
CA ALA A 138 12.97 2.70 -7.50
C ALA A 138 11.71 1.83 -7.65
N LEU A 139 10.62 2.32 -8.26
CA LEU A 139 9.36 1.59 -8.40
C LEU A 139 9.49 0.17 -8.98
N PRO A 140 10.29 -0.07 -10.04
CA PRO A 140 10.44 -1.41 -10.61
C PRO A 140 11.00 -2.45 -9.64
N GLN A 141 11.72 -2.02 -8.60
CA GLN A 141 12.28 -2.92 -7.59
C GLN A 141 11.23 -3.51 -6.65
N LEU A 142 9.99 -3.02 -6.70
CA LEU A 142 8.87 -3.56 -5.91
C LEU A 142 8.21 -4.79 -6.53
N ALA A 143 8.54 -5.12 -7.78
CA ALA A 143 7.97 -6.29 -8.45
C ALA A 143 8.33 -7.59 -7.71
N GLY A 144 7.32 -8.42 -7.41
CA GLY A 144 7.48 -9.65 -6.62
C GLY A 144 7.51 -9.45 -5.10
N CYS A 145 7.53 -8.22 -4.59
CA CYS A 145 7.41 -7.95 -3.16
C CYS A 145 6.01 -8.32 -2.65
N GLN A 146 5.95 -8.79 -1.40
CA GLN A 146 4.69 -9.16 -0.76
C GLN A 146 4.15 -8.01 0.09
N VAL A 147 2.87 -7.71 -0.06
CA VAL A 147 2.16 -6.69 0.72
C VAL A 147 0.96 -7.29 1.43
N HIS A 148 0.73 -6.86 2.66
CA HIS A 148 -0.52 -7.07 3.38
C HIS A 148 -1.11 -5.75 3.87
N SER A 149 -2.44 -5.62 3.76
CA SER A 149 -3.21 -4.50 4.30
C SER A 149 -4.26 -4.99 5.28
N THR A 150 -4.34 -4.36 6.45
CA THR A 150 -5.33 -4.66 7.50
C THR A 150 -6.75 -4.20 7.17
N VAL A 151 -6.95 -3.68 5.97
CA VAL A 151 -8.26 -3.29 5.43
C VAL A 151 -8.31 -3.62 3.94
N MET A 152 -9.52 -3.83 3.42
CA MET A 152 -9.70 -3.94 1.97
C MET A 152 -9.32 -2.62 1.30
N LEU A 153 -8.36 -2.67 0.38
CA LEU A 153 -7.93 -1.50 -0.40
C LEU A 153 -8.92 -1.17 -1.51
N SER A 154 -8.90 0.11 -1.92
CA SER A 154 -9.67 0.57 -3.07
C SER A 154 -9.26 -0.17 -4.35
N GLU A 155 -10.16 -0.19 -5.34
CA GLU A 155 -9.85 -0.80 -6.63
C GLU A 155 -8.65 -0.12 -7.30
N VAL A 156 -8.52 1.20 -7.15
CA VAL A 156 -7.40 1.98 -7.69
C VAL A 156 -6.08 1.50 -7.10
N ASP A 157 -5.97 1.42 -5.77
CA ASP A 157 -4.75 0.96 -5.10
C ASP A 157 -4.40 -0.48 -5.50
N ARG A 158 -5.39 -1.38 -5.53
CA ARG A 158 -5.19 -2.78 -5.96
C ARG A 158 -4.69 -2.87 -7.41
N LYS A 159 -5.22 -2.05 -8.33
CA LYS A 159 -4.77 -1.99 -9.73
C LYS A 159 -3.33 -1.49 -9.85
N ILE A 160 -2.96 -0.46 -9.09
CA ILE A 160 -1.58 0.06 -9.08
C ILE A 160 -0.61 -0.99 -8.57
N PHE A 161 -0.89 -1.63 -7.43
CA PHE A 161 -0.03 -2.69 -6.90
C PHE A 161 0.13 -3.85 -7.88
N ARG A 162 -0.95 -4.28 -8.52
CA ARG A 162 -0.89 -5.31 -9.57
C ARG A 162 -0.03 -4.89 -10.77
N LYS A 163 -0.15 -3.63 -11.23
CA LYS A 163 0.67 -3.11 -12.33
C LYS A 163 2.15 -3.01 -11.97
N LEU A 164 2.47 -2.76 -10.71
CA LEU A 164 3.84 -2.77 -10.19
C LEU A 164 4.37 -4.20 -9.94
N GLY A 165 3.56 -5.23 -10.17
CA GLY A 165 3.96 -6.63 -9.94
C GLY A 165 4.00 -7.02 -8.46
N ILE A 166 3.36 -6.26 -7.59
CA ILE A 166 3.30 -6.49 -6.13
C ILE A 166 2.23 -7.54 -5.81
N GLU A 167 2.58 -8.51 -4.96
CA GLU A 167 1.67 -9.54 -4.46
C GLU A 167 0.90 -9.03 -3.24
N LEU A 168 -0.34 -8.60 -3.47
CA LEU A 168 -1.18 -7.98 -2.43
C LEU A 168 -2.16 -8.97 -1.80
N THR A 169 -2.23 -8.92 -0.47
CA THR A 169 -3.32 -9.50 0.33
C THR A 169 -3.97 -8.40 1.19
N CYS A 170 -5.26 -8.56 1.48
CA CYS A 170 -6.01 -7.63 2.32
C CYS A 170 -6.88 -8.42 3.30
N ASP A 171 -7.07 -7.87 4.50
CA ASP A 171 -8.11 -8.39 5.39
C ASP A 171 -9.48 -8.15 4.76
N PRO A 172 -10.42 -9.11 4.89
CA PRO A 172 -11.78 -8.94 4.42
C PRO A 172 -12.47 -7.82 5.20
N ILE A 173 -13.41 -7.15 4.55
CA ILE A 173 -14.27 -6.18 5.23
C ILE A 173 -15.03 -6.94 6.32
N ARG A 174 -14.73 -6.65 7.59
CA ARG A 174 -15.58 -7.12 8.69
C ARG A 174 -16.90 -6.36 8.59
N LYS A 175 -17.97 -7.09 8.30
CA LYS A 175 -19.34 -6.57 8.40
C LYS A 175 -19.67 -6.25 9.84
#